data_631ca114d24b8392d345990334ded3c3
#
_entry.id   631ca114d24b8392d345990334ded3c3
#
_cell.length_a   1.000
_cell.length_b   1.000
_cell.length_c   1.000
_cell.angle_alpha   90.00
_cell.angle_beta   90.00
_cell.angle_gamma   90.00
#
_symmetry.space_group_name_H-M   'P 1'
#
loop_
_entity.id
_entity.type
_entity.pdbx_description
1 polymer ?
#
loop_
_entity_poly.entity_id
_entity_poly.type
_entity_poly.pdbx_seq_one_letter_code
_entity_poly.pdbx_strand_id
1 'polypeptide(L)'
;LNEWIIENPIVFRDNKQIQLDKDIRLRSHFNFDKINKTFRDLNSLNLFELVKLKKENEVLGYSSQEVNLHFLRIISLPIYLSIMVIISAIIMLNIKRDKPYIFHVLLGILLSVVIYYINNIFNIFGLTDKIPVYLSVFFPIIFLSIVSTIGLVRINEK
;
A
#
# COMPACT_ATOMS: atom_id res chain seq x y z
N LEU A 1 -6.10 -4.59 32.77
CA LEU A 1 -5.02 -5.60 32.77
C LEU A 1 -5.66 -6.94 32.47
N ASN A 2 -5.33 -7.54 31.33
CA ASN A 2 -5.80 -8.88 30.99
C ASN A 2 -4.84 -9.91 31.58
N GLU A 3 -5.39 -10.98 32.15
CA GLU A 3 -4.62 -12.12 32.65
C GLU A 3 -4.53 -13.17 31.54
N TRP A 4 -3.31 -13.51 31.16
CA TRP A 4 -2.99 -14.58 30.23
C TRP A 4 -2.57 -15.80 31.04
N ILE A 5 -3.19 -16.93 30.78
CA ILE A 5 -2.81 -18.22 31.35
C ILE A 5 -2.02 -18.96 30.27
N ILE A 6 -0.73 -19.19 30.53
CA ILE A 6 0.13 -19.96 29.63
C ILE A 6 0.20 -21.37 30.19
N GLU A 7 -0.41 -22.29 29.49
CA GLU A 7 -0.36 -23.73 29.81
C GLU A 7 0.95 -24.32 29.27
N ASN A 8 1.65 -25.10 30.07
CA ASN A 8 2.92 -25.76 29.73
C ASN A 8 3.99 -24.81 29.16
N PRO A 9 4.38 -23.74 29.89
CA PRO A 9 5.31 -22.75 29.37
C PRO A 9 6.71 -23.32 29.20
N ILE A 10 7.34 -23.04 28.06
CA ILE A 10 8.75 -23.29 27.80
C ILE A 10 9.51 -21.96 28.00
N VAL A 11 10.35 -21.90 29.02
CA VAL A 11 11.18 -20.73 29.31
C VAL A 11 12.57 -20.92 28.71
N PHE A 12 12.97 -19.97 27.88
CA PHE A 12 14.35 -19.91 27.35
C PHE A 12 15.19 -19.03 28.26
N ARG A 13 16.15 -19.63 28.97
CA ARG A 13 17.12 -18.91 29.79
C ARG A 13 18.52 -19.42 29.47
N ASP A 14 19.45 -18.51 29.14
CA ASP A 14 20.86 -18.81 28.84
C ASP A 14 21.04 -19.95 27.79
N ASN A 15 20.30 -19.91 26.70
CA ASN A 15 20.29 -20.93 25.65
C ASN A 15 19.84 -22.34 26.10
N LYS A 16 19.21 -22.45 27.26
CA LYS A 16 18.61 -23.71 27.75
C LYS A 16 17.10 -23.58 27.75
N GLN A 17 16.44 -24.62 27.25
CA GLN A 17 14.99 -24.76 27.34
C GLN A 17 14.64 -25.41 28.69
N ILE A 18 13.82 -24.74 29.47
CA ILE A 18 13.29 -25.25 30.73
C ILE A 18 11.76 -25.33 30.57
N GLN A 19 11.22 -26.52 30.57
CA GLN A 19 9.80 -26.73 30.62
C GLN A 19 9.33 -26.65 32.07
N LEU A 20 8.37 -25.76 32.34
CA LEU A 20 7.77 -25.64 33.68
C LEU A 20 6.43 -26.40 33.70
N ASP A 21 6.27 -27.27 34.68
CA ASP A 21 5.02 -28.03 34.89
C ASP A 21 3.89 -27.21 35.56
N LYS A 22 4.07 -25.90 35.71
CA LYS A 22 3.08 -24.99 36.32
C LYS A 22 2.65 -23.92 35.32
N ASP A 23 1.35 -23.70 35.26
CA ASP A 23 0.76 -22.60 34.50
C ASP A 23 1.26 -21.26 35.02
N ILE A 24 1.71 -20.41 34.11
CA ILE A 24 2.16 -19.05 34.44
C ILE A 24 1.05 -18.06 34.11
N ARG A 25 0.67 -17.25 35.10
CA ARG A 25 -0.25 -16.13 34.92
C ARG A 25 0.55 -14.85 34.66
N LEU A 26 0.41 -14.34 33.44
CA LEU A 26 1.02 -13.08 33.03
C LEU A 26 -0.05 -11.98 32.98
N ARG A 27 0.16 -10.92 33.76
CA ARG A 27 -0.67 -9.70 33.64
C ARG A 27 -0.06 -8.80 32.59
N SER A 28 -0.76 -8.61 31.48
CA SER A 28 -0.30 -7.79 30.37
C SER A 28 -1.36 -6.77 29.96
N HIS A 29 -0.89 -5.63 29.46
CA HIS A 29 -1.75 -4.64 28.81
C HIS A 29 -2.17 -5.04 27.39
N PHE A 30 -1.71 -6.19 26.89
CA PHE A 30 -2.12 -6.74 25.62
C PHE A 30 -3.54 -7.30 25.71
N ASN A 31 -4.41 -6.82 24.83
CA ASN A 31 -5.76 -7.32 24.66
C ASN A 31 -5.82 -8.18 23.39
N PHE A 32 -6.49 -9.32 23.45
CA PHE A 32 -6.70 -10.22 22.30
C PHE A 32 -7.33 -9.46 21.11
N ASP A 33 -8.26 -8.55 21.36
CA ASP A 33 -8.86 -7.69 20.33
C ASP A 33 -7.85 -6.76 19.68
N LYS A 34 -6.84 -6.28 20.43
CA LYS A 34 -5.75 -5.45 19.86
C LYS A 34 -4.82 -6.26 18.97
N ILE A 35 -4.48 -7.48 19.39
CA ILE A 35 -3.63 -8.38 18.58
C ILE A 35 -4.34 -8.73 17.29
N ASN A 36 -5.61 -9.15 17.34
CA ASN A 36 -6.39 -9.46 16.15
C ASN A 36 -6.57 -8.26 15.20
N LYS A 37 -6.64 -7.04 15.73
CA LYS A 37 -6.71 -5.82 14.90
C LYS A 37 -5.40 -5.52 14.19
N THR A 38 -4.25 -5.84 14.81
CA THR A 38 -2.92 -5.65 14.21
C THR A 38 -2.67 -6.61 13.03
N PHE A 39 -3.29 -7.79 13.05
CA PHE A 39 -3.22 -8.80 11.98
C PHE A 39 -4.39 -8.72 10.97
N ARG A 40 -5.27 -7.71 11.09
CA ARG A 40 -6.31 -7.51 10.07
C ARG A 40 -5.69 -7.07 8.75
N ASP A 41 -6.26 -7.60 7.68
CA ASP A 41 -5.93 -7.15 6.33
C ASP A 41 -6.24 -5.65 6.20
N LEU A 42 -5.21 -4.85 5.94
CA LEU A 42 -5.32 -3.39 5.80
C LEU A 42 -6.31 -2.99 4.69
N ASN A 43 -6.49 -3.85 3.68
CA ASN A 43 -7.41 -3.61 2.58
C ASN A 43 -8.89 -3.64 3.01
N SER A 44 -9.19 -4.26 4.14
CA SER A 44 -10.56 -4.35 4.68
C SER A 44 -10.94 -3.18 5.60
N LEU A 45 -9.98 -2.31 5.93
CA LEU A 45 -10.17 -1.22 6.88
C LEU A 45 -10.62 0.08 6.19
N ASN A 46 -11.59 0.76 6.82
CA ASN A 46 -12.04 2.08 6.41
C ASN A 46 -10.97 3.15 6.75
N LEU A 47 -10.99 4.29 6.05
CA LEU A 47 -10.04 5.39 6.28
C LEU A 47 -9.96 5.83 7.76
N PHE A 48 -11.11 5.89 8.45
CA PHE A 48 -11.17 6.22 9.89
C PHE A 48 -10.52 5.16 10.77
N GLU A 49 -10.68 3.88 10.42
CA GLU A 49 -10.06 2.75 11.13
C GLU A 49 -8.55 2.74 10.92
N LEU A 50 -8.07 3.08 9.71
CA LEU A 50 -6.64 3.20 9.42
C LEU A 50 -5.97 4.33 10.25
N VAL A 51 -6.61 5.49 10.38
CA VAL A 51 -6.10 6.57 11.22
C VAL A 51 -6.04 6.16 12.68
N LYS A 52 -7.06 5.43 13.16
CA LYS A 52 -7.09 4.90 14.52
C LYS A 52 -6.01 3.85 14.74
N LEU A 53 -5.85 2.93 13.81
CA LEU A 53 -4.81 1.89 13.85
C LEU A 53 -3.40 2.49 13.86
N LYS A 54 -3.17 3.53 13.04
CA LYS A 54 -1.90 4.28 13.05
C LYS A 54 -1.58 4.81 14.44
N LYS A 55 -2.54 5.49 15.08
CA LYS A 55 -2.35 6.07 16.41
C LYS A 55 -2.14 4.99 17.49
N GLU A 56 -2.86 3.87 17.37
CA GLU A 56 -2.67 2.72 18.28
C GLU A 56 -1.28 2.09 18.12
N ASN A 57 -0.78 1.94 16.88
CA ASN A 57 0.56 1.42 16.60
C ASN A 57 1.67 2.35 17.12
N GLU A 58 1.53 3.66 16.95
CA GLU A 58 2.48 4.65 17.48
C GLU A 58 2.58 4.58 19.02
N VAL A 59 1.47 4.44 19.71
CA VAL A 59 1.44 4.29 21.19
C VAL A 59 2.08 2.97 21.65
N LEU A 60 1.97 1.92 20.84
CA LEU A 60 2.52 0.60 21.15
C LEU A 60 3.99 0.42 20.70
N GLY A 61 4.58 1.42 20.01
CA GLY A 61 5.92 1.35 19.47
C GLY A 61 6.08 0.42 18.25
N TYR A 62 4.95 0.05 17.60
CA TYR A 62 4.99 -0.72 16.36
C TYR A 62 5.24 0.18 15.15
N SER A 63 5.86 -0.38 14.10
CA SER A 63 6.04 0.34 12.83
C SER A 63 4.69 0.66 12.20
N SER A 64 4.42 1.96 12.03
CA SER A 64 3.21 2.46 11.34
C SER A 64 3.41 2.61 9.83
N GLN A 65 4.52 2.13 9.29
CA GLN A 65 4.92 2.40 7.92
C GLN A 65 3.96 1.79 6.89
N GLU A 66 3.59 0.54 7.09
CA GLU A 66 2.64 -0.15 6.22
C GLU A 66 1.28 0.53 6.22
N VAL A 67 0.80 0.95 7.41
CA VAL A 67 -0.45 1.71 7.56
C VAL A 67 -0.36 3.07 6.86
N ASN A 68 0.77 3.78 7.00
CA ASN A 68 1.01 5.05 6.33
C ASN A 68 1.01 4.91 4.81
N LEU A 69 1.69 3.89 4.30
CA LEU A 69 1.74 3.62 2.86
C LEU A 69 0.35 3.32 2.30
N HIS A 70 -0.41 2.48 2.98
CA HIS A 70 -1.78 2.15 2.56
C HIS A 70 -2.70 3.38 2.61
N PHE A 71 -2.61 4.19 3.65
CA PHE A 71 -3.38 5.44 3.80
C PHE A 71 -3.06 6.44 2.68
N LEU A 72 -1.78 6.70 2.40
CA LEU A 72 -1.36 7.59 1.32
C LEU A 72 -1.80 7.08 -0.04
N ARG A 73 -1.77 5.77 -0.26
CA ARG A 73 -2.22 5.13 -1.49
C ARG A 73 -3.72 5.36 -1.72
N ILE A 74 -4.56 5.19 -0.70
CA ILE A 74 -6.00 5.44 -0.84
C ILE A 74 -6.28 6.91 -1.17
N ILE A 75 -5.61 7.85 -0.51
CA ILE A 75 -5.78 9.29 -0.78
C ILE A 75 -5.30 9.66 -2.18
N SER A 76 -4.21 9.07 -2.65
CA SER A 76 -3.66 9.35 -3.98
C SER A 76 -4.42 8.68 -5.12
N LEU A 77 -5.29 7.69 -4.83
CA LEU A 77 -6.03 6.93 -5.82
C LEU A 77 -6.91 7.79 -6.74
N PRO A 78 -7.67 8.79 -6.28
CA PRO A 78 -8.46 9.66 -7.16
C PRO A 78 -7.59 10.43 -8.16
N ILE A 79 -6.43 10.92 -7.72
CA ILE A 79 -5.48 11.64 -8.57
C ILE A 79 -4.90 10.70 -9.62
N TYR A 80 -4.50 9.51 -9.22
CA TYR A 80 -4.00 8.47 -10.11
C TYR A 80 -5.03 8.09 -11.19
N LEU A 81 -6.29 7.87 -10.81
CA LEU A 81 -7.37 7.55 -11.74
C LEU A 81 -7.61 8.70 -12.73
N SER A 82 -7.59 9.96 -12.27
CA SER A 82 -7.76 11.13 -13.13
C SER A 82 -6.67 11.19 -14.21
N ILE A 83 -5.41 10.95 -13.85
CA ILE A 83 -4.29 10.91 -14.79
C ILE A 83 -4.45 9.76 -15.79
N MET A 84 -4.90 8.58 -15.35
CA MET A 84 -5.15 7.44 -16.22
C MET A 84 -6.25 7.71 -17.25
N VAL A 85 -7.31 8.43 -16.88
CA VAL A 85 -8.35 8.88 -17.80
C VAL A 85 -7.79 9.83 -18.87
N ILE A 86 -6.94 10.79 -18.47
CA ILE A 86 -6.30 11.71 -19.40
C ILE A 86 -5.37 10.95 -20.37
N ILE A 87 -4.57 10.02 -19.90
CA ILE A 87 -3.68 9.19 -20.74
C ILE A 87 -4.52 8.37 -21.74
N SER A 88 -5.63 7.79 -21.30
CA SER A 88 -6.54 7.05 -22.16
C SER A 88 -7.15 7.95 -23.25
N ALA A 89 -7.57 9.17 -22.89
CA ALA A 89 -8.09 10.15 -23.84
C ALA A 89 -7.00 10.56 -24.87
N ILE A 90 -5.76 10.75 -24.45
CA ILE A 90 -4.62 11.06 -25.35
C ILE A 90 -4.44 9.96 -26.40
N ILE A 91 -4.49 8.69 -26.00
CA ILE A 91 -4.36 7.54 -26.91
C ILE A 91 -5.50 7.53 -27.92
N MET A 92 -6.73 7.75 -27.45
CA MET A 92 -7.93 7.74 -28.31
C MET A 92 -7.98 8.93 -29.28
N LEU A 93 -7.60 10.13 -28.84
CA LEU A 93 -7.61 11.33 -29.69
C LEU A 93 -6.50 11.30 -30.76
N ASN A 94 -5.44 10.54 -30.55
CA ASN A 94 -4.33 10.43 -31.51
C ASN A 94 -4.57 9.34 -32.57
N ILE A 95 -5.79 8.80 -32.68
CA ILE A 95 -6.17 7.83 -33.70
C ILE A 95 -6.18 8.51 -35.08
N LYS A 96 -5.24 8.13 -35.95
CA LYS A 96 -5.29 8.48 -37.36
C LYS A 96 -6.36 7.62 -38.07
N ARG A 97 -7.16 8.22 -38.96
CA ARG A 97 -8.23 7.55 -39.71
C ARG A 97 -7.80 6.30 -40.49
N ASP A 98 -6.50 6.20 -40.81
CA ASP A 98 -5.94 5.12 -41.63
C ASP A 98 -5.45 3.90 -40.81
N LYS A 99 -5.53 3.94 -39.47
CA LYS A 99 -5.07 2.84 -38.63
C LYS A 99 -6.24 2.08 -37.99
N PRO A 100 -6.14 0.73 -37.92
CA PRO A 100 -7.20 -0.07 -37.31
C PRO A 100 -7.37 0.32 -35.83
N TYR A 101 -8.60 0.56 -35.42
CA TYR A 101 -9.01 0.90 -34.05
C TYR A 101 -8.43 -0.08 -33.00
N ILE A 102 -8.38 -1.39 -33.35
CA ILE A 102 -7.90 -2.47 -32.48
C ILE A 102 -6.47 -2.22 -32.00
N PHE A 103 -5.60 -1.63 -32.84
CA PHE A 103 -4.21 -1.34 -32.46
C PHE A 103 -4.11 -0.35 -31.29
N HIS A 104 -4.96 0.67 -31.27
CA HIS A 104 -4.97 1.69 -30.21
C HIS A 104 -5.51 1.12 -28.90
N VAL A 105 -6.52 0.25 -28.98
CA VAL A 105 -7.04 -0.47 -27.81
C VAL A 105 -5.96 -1.39 -27.22
N LEU A 106 -5.28 -2.15 -28.06
CA LEU A 106 -4.18 -3.04 -27.62
C LEU A 106 -3.05 -2.24 -26.96
N LEU A 107 -2.68 -1.10 -27.55
CA LEU A 107 -1.67 -0.21 -27.00
C LEU A 107 -2.09 0.37 -25.64
N GLY A 108 -3.35 0.74 -25.47
CA GLY A 108 -3.90 1.20 -24.21
C GLY A 108 -3.84 0.13 -23.11
N ILE A 109 -4.21 -1.12 -23.45
CA ILE A 109 -4.13 -2.26 -22.53
C ILE A 109 -2.69 -2.52 -22.13
N LEU A 110 -1.76 -2.57 -23.10
CA LEU A 110 -0.34 -2.80 -22.83
C LEU A 110 0.23 -1.71 -21.92
N LEU A 111 -0.09 -0.45 -22.20
CA LEU A 111 0.37 0.67 -21.38
C LEU A 111 -0.17 0.60 -19.96
N SER A 112 -1.45 0.24 -19.78
CA SER A 112 -2.05 0.10 -18.44
C SER A 112 -1.38 -0.98 -17.61
N VAL A 113 -1.00 -2.10 -18.24
CA VAL A 113 -0.25 -3.19 -17.58
C VAL A 113 1.13 -2.70 -17.15
N VAL A 114 1.87 -1.99 -18.02
CA VAL A 114 3.19 -1.44 -17.67
C VAL A 114 3.09 -0.46 -16.51
N ILE A 115 2.12 0.45 -16.53
CA ILE A 115 1.90 1.42 -15.45
C ILE A 115 1.57 0.71 -14.14
N TYR A 116 0.73 -0.34 -14.19
CA TYR A 116 0.41 -1.15 -13.02
C TYR A 116 1.65 -1.78 -12.39
N TYR A 117 2.52 -2.41 -13.21
CA TYR A 117 3.76 -3.01 -12.71
C TYR A 117 4.72 -1.99 -12.12
N ILE A 118 4.89 -0.82 -12.76
CA ILE A 118 5.71 0.27 -12.22
C ILE A 118 5.19 0.69 -10.84
N ASN A 119 3.90 0.94 -10.72
CA ASN A 119 3.28 1.32 -9.45
C ASN A 119 3.47 0.25 -8.36
N ASN A 120 3.36 -1.04 -8.73
CA ASN A 120 3.55 -2.15 -7.80
C ASN A 120 5.00 -2.27 -7.31
N ILE A 121 5.99 -2.05 -8.19
CA ILE A 121 7.42 -2.05 -7.81
C ILE A 121 7.71 -0.94 -6.79
N PHE A 122 7.22 0.28 -7.03
CA PHE A 122 7.39 1.38 -6.08
C PHE A 122 6.70 1.10 -4.75
N ASN A 123 5.55 0.45 -4.76
CA ASN A 123 4.84 0.03 -3.56
C ASN A 123 5.69 -0.95 -2.71
N ILE A 124 6.29 -1.95 -3.35
CA ILE A 124 7.19 -2.91 -2.69
C ILE A 124 8.42 -2.20 -2.09
N PHE A 125 9.00 -1.24 -2.80
CA PHE A 125 10.13 -0.48 -2.28
C PHE A 125 9.75 0.39 -1.07
N GLY A 126 8.53 0.92 -1.05
CA GLY A 126 7.99 1.63 0.10
C GLY A 126 7.75 0.75 1.32
N LEU A 127 7.33 -0.52 1.11
CA LEU A 127 7.13 -1.50 2.18
C LEU A 127 8.46 -2.01 2.78
N THR A 128 9.51 -2.08 1.95
CA THR A 128 10.81 -2.64 2.35
C THR A 128 11.81 -1.61 2.88
N ASP A 129 11.36 -0.41 3.25
CA ASP A 129 12.22 0.70 3.76
C ASP A 129 13.33 1.16 2.80
N LYS A 130 13.32 0.70 1.56
CA LYS A 130 14.33 1.11 0.57
C LYS A 130 14.14 2.55 0.10
N ILE A 131 12.89 3.03 0.13
CA ILE A 131 12.51 4.38 -0.30
C ILE A 131 11.52 4.94 0.73
N PRO A 132 11.58 6.25 1.04
CA PRO A 132 10.57 6.90 1.88
C PRO A 132 9.16 6.67 1.34
N VAL A 133 8.21 6.40 2.22
CA VAL A 133 6.80 6.09 1.88
C VAL A 133 6.18 7.13 0.95
N TYR A 134 6.45 8.41 1.19
CA TYR A 134 5.95 9.51 0.34
C TYR A 134 6.46 9.41 -1.09
N LEU A 135 7.76 9.13 -1.25
CA LEU A 135 8.37 9.00 -2.58
C LEU A 135 7.81 7.79 -3.32
N SER A 136 7.59 6.69 -2.63
CA SER A 136 7.02 5.46 -3.18
C SER A 136 5.62 5.68 -3.80
N VAL A 137 4.79 6.53 -3.18
CA VAL A 137 3.42 6.78 -3.66
C VAL A 137 3.38 7.90 -4.69
N PHE A 138 4.07 9.01 -4.45
CA PHE A 138 3.94 10.21 -5.31
C PHE A 138 4.83 10.18 -6.54
N PHE A 139 5.97 9.50 -6.53
CA PHE A 139 6.87 9.46 -7.69
C PHE A 139 6.19 8.91 -8.96
N PRO A 140 5.51 7.74 -8.93
CA PRO A 140 4.80 7.24 -10.12
C PRO A 140 3.73 8.21 -10.61
N ILE A 141 3.02 8.87 -9.71
CA ILE A 141 1.95 9.82 -10.02
C ILE A 141 2.52 11.07 -10.72
N ILE A 142 3.61 11.63 -10.19
CA ILE A 142 4.28 12.79 -10.78
C ILE A 142 4.82 12.42 -12.17
N PHE A 143 5.46 11.26 -12.30
CA PHE A 143 5.98 10.79 -13.59
C PHE A 143 4.85 10.67 -14.64
N LEU A 144 3.74 10.03 -14.28
CA LEU A 144 2.57 9.90 -15.16
C LEU A 144 1.93 11.26 -15.48
N SER A 145 1.90 12.19 -14.53
CA SER A 145 1.40 13.55 -14.74
C SER A 145 2.24 14.30 -15.79
N ILE A 146 3.56 14.19 -15.70
CA ILE A 146 4.46 14.80 -16.70
C ILE A 146 4.22 14.20 -18.09
N VAL A 147 4.16 12.86 -18.19
CA VAL A 147 3.90 12.16 -19.46
C VAL A 147 2.54 12.58 -20.04
N SER A 148 1.51 12.67 -19.19
CA SER A 148 0.16 13.11 -19.57
C SER A 148 0.16 14.56 -20.10
N THR A 149 0.85 15.47 -19.39
CA THR A 149 0.92 16.87 -19.80
C THR A 149 1.63 17.03 -21.15
N ILE A 150 2.77 16.34 -21.34
CA ILE A 150 3.48 16.34 -22.64
C ILE A 150 2.58 15.78 -23.75
N GLY A 151 1.83 14.72 -23.47
CA GLY A 151 0.90 14.13 -24.43
C GLY A 151 -0.23 15.09 -24.84
N LEU A 152 -0.81 15.82 -23.87
CA LEU A 152 -1.83 16.84 -24.14
C LEU A 152 -1.32 18.00 -24.98
N VAL A 153 -0.16 18.55 -24.64
CA VAL A 153 0.46 19.65 -25.41
C VAL A 153 0.68 19.22 -26.85
N ARG A 154 1.22 18.02 -27.06
CA ARG A 154 1.48 17.50 -28.41
C ARG A 154 0.23 17.28 -29.26
N ILE A 155 -0.92 17.01 -28.63
CA ILE A 155 -2.21 16.90 -29.34
C ILE A 155 -2.73 18.27 -29.70
N ASN A 156 -2.57 19.25 -28.82
CA ASN A 156 -3.07 20.62 -29.06
C ASN A 156 -2.29 21.40 -30.14
N GLU A 157 -1.03 20.99 -30.39
CA GLU A 157 -0.19 21.61 -31.43
C GLU A 157 -0.40 21.00 -32.84
N LYS A 158 -1.25 19.97 -32.96
CA LYS A 158 -1.62 19.34 -34.25
C LYS A 158 -2.94 19.86 -34.80
#